data_abdde89449731e43abed4458f33380f0
#
_entry.id   abdde89449731e43abed4458f33380f0
#
_cell.length_a   1.000
_cell.length_b   1.000
_cell.length_c   1.000
_cell.angle_alpha   90.00
_cell.angle_beta   90.00
_cell.angle_gamma   90.00
#
_symmetry.space_group_name_H-M   'P 1'
#
loop_
_entity.id
_entity.type
_entity.pdbx_description
1 polymer ?
#
loop_
_entity_poly.entity_id
_entity_poly.type
_entity_poly.pdbx_seq_one_letter_code
_entity_poly.pdbx_strand_id
1 'polypeptide(L)'
;MRVLITGGAGFIGSNFLRYVLKVQPYWEIFVIDAFKYSGHEENLVDLPPEKVKLFRIDISDKQRLFEVWKEIKPETVFHLAAESHVDRSILSPENFVQTNVYGTFCLLEAARLFGVNKFIHISTDEVYGSISYPEKADENFLLHPSSPYSASKASSDLLSLSYFKTYGTPVLITRSSNNYGPRQTPEKFIPLAIYNLLNDKPIPIYGDGQQIRNWIFVEDNCEAILQVALNGRIGEIYNIGSSEPKEVTNLEIAKKLCYLLGKSESLIKFVKDRPAHDRRYSIDCSKIIKELGWSQRTPFEKGLQITLEWYQSNIQWLEAIRSKLDYFFKQNYENR
;
A
#
# COMPACT_ATOMS: atom_id res chain seq x y z
N MET A 1 -6.46 12.53 20.88
CA MET A 1 -5.27 12.67 20.01
C MET A 1 -5.74 13.04 18.61
N ARG A 2 -5.17 14.09 17.99
CA ARG A 2 -5.46 14.51 16.63
C ARG A 2 -4.53 13.77 15.67
N VAL A 3 -5.11 13.03 14.75
CA VAL A 3 -4.39 12.14 13.84
C VAL A 3 -4.64 12.58 12.40
N LEU A 4 -3.58 12.79 11.63
CA LEU A 4 -3.66 13.03 10.21
C LEU A 4 -3.29 11.76 9.44
N ILE A 5 -4.17 11.33 8.53
CA ILE A 5 -3.97 10.20 7.63
C ILE A 5 -3.99 10.72 6.20
N THR A 6 -2.86 10.65 5.48
CA THR A 6 -2.83 10.99 4.06
C THR A 6 -3.06 9.74 3.22
N GLY A 7 -3.76 9.88 2.09
CA GLY A 7 -4.12 8.72 1.24
C GLY A 7 -5.23 7.84 1.83
N GLY A 8 -6.11 8.43 2.64
CA GLY A 8 -7.17 7.68 3.34
C GLY A 8 -8.26 7.13 2.43
N ALA A 9 -8.43 7.63 1.20
CA ALA A 9 -9.35 7.11 0.21
C ALA A 9 -8.77 5.95 -0.63
N GLY A 10 -7.47 5.65 -0.47
CA GLY A 10 -6.80 4.52 -1.10
C GLY A 10 -7.10 3.18 -0.42
N PHE A 11 -6.54 2.10 -0.98
CA PHE A 11 -6.74 0.73 -0.49
C PHE A 11 -6.33 0.56 0.99
N ILE A 12 -5.03 0.74 1.31
CA ILE A 12 -4.54 0.54 2.67
C ILE A 12 -5.13 1.62 3.59
N GLY A 13 -5.18 2.88 3.13
CA GLY A 13 -5.68 4.00 3.92
C GLY A 13 -7.12 3.83 4.39
N SER A 14 -8.02 3.38 3.51
CA SER A 14 -9.44 3.16 3.86
C SER A 14 -9.65 1.97 4.82
N ASN A 15 -8.83 0.92 4.72
CA ASN A 15 -8.83 -0.17 5.69
C ASN A 15 -8.23 0.27 7.02
N PHE A 16 -7.15 1.08 7.00
CA PHE A 16 -6.53 1.63 8.20
C PHE A 16 -7.48 2.56 8.95
N LEU A 17 -8.25 3.39 8.24
CA LEU A 17 -9.30 4.22 8.85
C LEU A 17 -10.31 3.38 9.63
N ARG A 18 -10.82 2.30 9.03
CA ARG A 18 -11.77 1.39 9.69
C ARG A 18 -11.16 0.71 10.91
N TYR A 19 -9.93 0.23 10.75
CA TYR A 19 -9.21 -0.41 11.85
C TYR A 19 -9.02 0.56 13.02
N VAL A 20 -8.54 1.76 12.76
CA VAL A 20 -8.30 2.79 13.80
C VAL A 20 -9.59 3.24 14.46
N LEU A 21 -10.67 3.48 13.70
CA LEU A 21 -11.97 3.84 14.27
C LEU A 21 -12.52 2.78 15.23
N LYS A 22 -12.22 1.50 14.96
CA LYS A 22 -12.62 0.37 15.80
C LYS A 22 -11.81 0.29 17.10
N VAL A 23 -10.48 0.46 17.03
CA VAL A 23 -9.58 0.19 18.16
C VAL A 23 -9.13 1.45 18.90
N GLN A 24 -9.33 2.63 18.32
CA GLN A 24 -8.99 3.95 18.87
C GLN A 24 -10.17 4.94 18.75
N PRO A 25 -11.34 4.64 19.35
CA PRO A 25 -12.59 5.37 19.11
C PRO A 25 -12.56 6.84 19.56
N TYR A 26 -11.57 7.23 20.36
CA TYR A 26 -11.42 8.59 20.89
C TYR A 26 -10.45 9.47 20.09
N TRP A 27 -9.89 8.96 18.99
CA TRP A 27 -9.06 9.78 18.12
C TRP A 27 -9.92 10.69 17.26
N GLU A 28 -9.46 11.93 17.10
CA GLU A 28 -9.98 12.88 16.12
C GLU A 28 -9.20 12.68 14.82
N ILE A 29 -9.88 12.19 13.79
CA ILE A 29 -9.23 11.75 12.56
C ILE A 29 -9.45 12.76 11.45
N PHE A 30 -8.34 13.18 10.86
CA PHE A 30 -8.29 14.06 9.69
C PHE A 30 -7.68 13.28 8.53
N VAL A 31 -8.29 13.39 7.35
CA VAL A 31 -7.84 12.72 6.14
C VAL A 31 -7.49 13.76 5.09
N ILE A 32 -6.33 13.63 4.47
CA ILE A 32 -5.94 14.33 3.25
C ILE A 32 -5.86 13.32 2.12
N ASP A 33 -6.61 13.56 1.02
CA ASP A 33 -6.56 12.76 -0.18
C ASP A 33 -6.81 13.63 -1.42
N ALA A 34 -6.07 13.41 -2.48
CA ALA A 34 -6.22 14.12 -3.75
C ALA A 34 -7.25 13.45 -4.68
N PHE A 35 -7.74 12.25 -4.33
CA PHE A 35 -8.65 11.45 -5.14
C PHE A 35 -8.15 11.23 -6.57
N LYS A 36 -6.85 10.93 -6.70
CA LYS A 36 -6.27 10.49 -7.95
C LYS A 36 -6.76 9.07 -8.28
N TYR A 37 -6.14 8.39 -9.23
CA TYR A 37 -6.61 7.11 -9.77
C TYR A 37 -6.87 5.98 -8.75
N SER A 38 -6.20 5.99 -7.61
CA SER A 38 -6.34 4.97 -6.55
C SER A 38 -7.09 5.43 -5.30
N GLY A 39 -7.44 6.72 -5.23
CA GLY A 39 -8.27 7.29 -4.19
C GLY A 39 -9.74 7.31 -4.63
N HIS A 40 -10.60 6.57 -3.94
CA HIS A 40 -12.01 6.41 -4.32
C HIS A 40 -12.95 6.86 -3.21
N GLU A 41 -13.92 7.72 -3.52
CA GLU A 41 -14.94 8.15 -2.57
C GLU A 41 -15.73 6.96 -2.03
N GLU A 42 -15.97 5.97 -2.88
CA GLU A 42 -16.64 4.72 -2.55
C GLU A 42 -15.96 3.95 -1.40
N ASN A 43 -14.68 4.21 -1.17
CA ASN A 43 -13.95 3.63 -0.03
C ASN A 43 -14.29 4.30 1.30
N LEU A 44 -14.97 5.44 1.30
CA LEU A 44 -15.25 6.24 2.50
C LEU A 44 -16.72 6.33 2.87
N VAL A 45 -17.64 5.83 2.02
CA VAL A 45 -19.12 6.05 2.14
C VAL A 45 -19.69 5.54 3.46
N ASP A 46 -19.14 4.43 3.99
CA ASP A 46 -19.60 3.76 5.22
C ASP A 46 -18.89 4.26 6.48
N LEU A 47 -18.00 5.26 6.36
CA LEU A 47 -17.32 5.85 7.51
C LEU A 47 -18.19 6.94 8.18
N PRO A 48 -18.20 7.05 9.51
CA PRO A 48 -18.98 8.06 10.22
C PRO A 48 -18.42 9.47 9.95
N PRO A 49 -19.18 10.35 9.27
CA PRO A 49 -18.65 11.66 8.84
C PRO A 49 -18.35 12.59 10.02
N GLU A 50 -18.97 12.35 11.18
CA GLU A 50 -18.70 13.10 12.41
C GLU A 50 -17.35 12.75 13.05
N LYS A 51 -16.78 11.59 12.71
CA LYS A 51 -15.47 11.12 13.23
C LYS A 51 -14.31 11.35 12.29
N VAL A 52 -14.59 11.55 11.00
CA VAL A 52 -13.55 11.66 9.95
C VAL A 52 -13.74 12.95 9.18
N LYS A 53 -12.82 13.90 9.37
CA LYS A 53 -12.83 15.16 8.60
C LYS A 53 -11.93 15.02 7.37
N LEU A 54 -12.52 15.19 6.19
CA LEU A 54 -11.85 15.00 4.90
C LEU A 54 -11.44 16.33 4.27
N PHE A 55 -10.17 16.43 3.87
CA PHE A 55 -9.62 17.53 3.07
C PHE A 55 -9.18 16.99 1.70
N ARG A 56 -9.81 17.50 0.64
CA ARG A 56 -9.45 17.14 -0.74
C ARG A 56 -8.28 18.00 -1.20
N ILE A 57 -7.06 17.51 -0.98
CA ILE A 57 -5.82 18.25 -1.24
C ILE A 57 -4.75 17.27 -1.76
N ASP A 58 -3.96 17.72 -2.73
CA ASP A 58 -2.73 17.05 -3.12
C ASP A 58 -1.62 17.39 -2.11
N ILE A 59 -0.92 16.38 -1.60
CA ILE A 59 0.20 16.57 -0.66
C ILE A 59 1.37 17.36 -1.28
N SER A 60 1.45 17.45 -2.60
CA SER A 60 2.42 18.26 -3.31
C SER A 60 2.02 19.74 -3.45
N ASP A 61 0.78 20.11 -3.12
CA ASP A 61 0.38 21.51 -2.93
C ASP A 61 0.85 21.99 -1.56
N LYS A 62 2.10 22.42 -1.51
CA LYS A 62 2.76 22.84 -0.26
C LYS A 62 2.02 23.94 0.47
N GLN A 63 1.49 24.93 -0.26
CA GLN A 63 0.80 26.07 0.35
C GLN A 63 -0.47 25.60 1.04
N ARG A 64 -1.32 24.88 0.33
CA ARG A 64 -2.59 24.40 0.84
C ARG A 64 -2.41 23.38 1.97
N LEU A 65 -1.41 22.51 1.84
CA LEU A 65 -1.03 21.56 2.89
C LEU A 65 -0.65 22.30 4.19
N PHE A 66 0.13 23.37 4.12
CA PHE A 66 0.56 24.14 5.28
C PHE A 66 -0.60 24.86 5.97
N GLU A 67 -1.56 25.39 5.20
CA GLU A 67 -2.79 26.00 5.73
C GLU A 67 -3.58 24.97 6.55
N VAL A 68 -3.84 23.80 5.95
CA VAL A 68 -4.57 22.72 6.59
C VAL A 68 -3.81 22.15 7.80
N TRP A 69 -2.48 22.01 7.72
CA TRP A 69 -1.69 21.55 8.86
C TRP A 69 -1.83 22.47 10.08
N LYS A 70 -1.80 23.81 9.86
CA LYS A 70 -2.00 24.80 10.92
C LYS A 70 -3.41 24.74 11.53
N GLU A 71 -4.42 24.42 10.73
CA GLU A 71 -5.80 24.20 11.19
C GLU A 71 -5.90 22.95 12.05
N ILE A 72 -5.40 21.80 11.54
CA ILE A 72 -5.48 20.49 12.18
C ILE A 72 -4.58 20.43 13.41
N LYS A 73 -3.33 20.89 13.30
CA LYS A 73 -2.24 20.71 14.27
C LYS A 73 -2.13 19.25 14.70
N PRO A 74 -1.80 18.33 13.77
CA PRO A 74 -1.80 16.90 14.06
C PRO A 74 -0.71 16.55 15.08
N GLU A 75 -1.05 15.65 16.02
CA GLU A 75 -0.10 15.08 16.97
C GLU A 75 0.62 13.87 16.39
N THR A 76 -0.07 13.12 15.51
CA THR A 76 0.49 11.95 14.81
C THR A 76 0.06 11.98 13.34
N VAL A 77 1.00 11.68 12.45
CA VAL A 77 0.76 11.60 11.01
C VAL A 77 1.04 10.18 10.52
N PHE A 78 0.08 9.61 9.80
CA PHE A 78 0.25 8.39 9.02
C PHE A 78 0.28 8.76 7.53
N HIS A 79 1.44 8.65 6.93
CA HIS A 79 1.65 9.06 5.54
C HIS A 79 1.54 7.86 4.60
N LEU A 80 0.28 7.60 4.10
CA LEU A 80 -0.03 6.55 3.15
C LEU A 80 -0.24 7.06 1.71
N ALA A 81 -0.37 8.38 1.52
CA ALA A 81 -0.55 8.94 0.18
C ALA A 81 0.67 8.66 -0.70
N ALA A 82 0.45 7.98 -1.81
CA ALA A 82 1.49 7.64 -2.79
C ALA A 82 0.88 7.28 -4.15
N GLU A 83 1.60 7.54 -5.21
CA GLU A 83 1.46 6.82 -6.48
C GLU A 83 2.06 5.41 -6.28
N SER A 84 1.31 4.33 -6.60
CA SER A 84 1.67 2.97 -6.13
C SER A 84 1.65 1.86 -7.18
N HIS A 85 1.34 2.18 -8.45
CA HIS A 85 1.25 1.16 -9.50
C HIS A 85 2.50 1.18 -10.39
N VAL A 86 3.26 0.07 -10.39
CA VAL A 86 4.53 -0.02 -11.12
C VAL A 86 4.36 0.25 -12.62
N ASP A 87 3.35 -0.34 -13.28
CA ASP A 87 3.14 -0.11 -14.72
C ASP A 87 2.85 1.37 -15.02
N ARG A 88 2.10 2.07 -14.15
CA ARG A 88 1.90 3.52 -14.27
C ARG A 88 3.20 4.29 -14.09
N SER A 89 4.11 3.83 -13.23
CA SER A 89 5.41 4.48 -13.04
C SER A 89 6.31 4.37 -14.27
N ILE A 90 6.14 3.32 -15.05
CA ILE A 90 6.87 3.14 -16.33
C ILE A 90 6.33 4.09 -17.41
N LEU A 91 5.00 4.35 -17.38
CA LEU A 91 4.34 5.22 -18.35
C LEU A 91 4.48 6.71 -18.03
N SER A 92 4.44 7.08 -16.75
CA SER A 92 4.41 8.48 -16.28
C SER A 92 5.22 8.61 -14.98
N PRO A 93 6.56 8.49 -15.05
CA PRO A 93 7.42 8.49 -13.86
C PRO A 93 7.40 9.83 -13.10
N GLU A 94 7.14 10.94 -13.77
CA GLU A 94 7.05 12.28 -13.16
C GLU A 94 6.02 12.37 -12.05
N ASN A 95 4.86 11.70 -12.18
CA ASN A 95 3.82 11.69 -11.16
C ASN A 95 4.32 11.03 -9.86
N PHE A 96 5.19 10.04 -9.99
CA PHE A 96 5.78 9.32 -8.86
C PHE A 96 6.81 10.19 -8.13
N VAL A 97 7.63 10.93 -8.86
CA VAL A 97 8.55 11.91 -8.26
C VAL A 97 7.77 13.01 -7.57
N GLN A 98 6.76 13.57 -8.24
CA GLN A 98 5.94 14.67 -7.70
C GLN A 98 5.20 14.26 -6.42
N THR A 99 4.54 13.10 -6.42
CA THR A 99 3.74 12.67 -5.27
C THR A 99 4.61 12.03 -4.19
N ASN A 100 5.43 11.02 -4.55
CA ASN A 100 6.12 10.21 -3.56
C ASN A 100 7.35 10.91 -2.97
N VAL A 101 8.06 11.73 -3.76
CA VAL A 101 9.26 12.41 -3.29
C VAL A 101 8.91 13.83 -2.83
N TYR A 102 8.40 14.68 -3.72
CA TYR A 102 8.12 16.06 -3.39
C TYR A 102 6.94 16.20 -2.41
N GLY A 103 5.88 15.41 -2.56
CA GLY A 103 4.77 15.39 -1.61
C GLY A 103 5.22 14.95 -0.20
N THR A 104 6.08 13.92 -0.10
CA THR A 104 6.68 13.52 1.19
C THR A 104 7.54 14.63 1.77
N PHE A 105 8.35 15.31 0.93
CA PHE A 105 9.11 16.49 1.36
C PHE A 105 8.19 17.58 1.94
N CYS A 106 7.07 17.88 1.30
CA CYS A 106 6.13 18.89 1.81
C CYS A 106 5.55 18.53 3.18
N LEU A 107 5.22 17.27 3.40
CA LEU A 107 4.73 16.76 4.69
C LEU A 107 5.81 16.80 5.78
N LEU A 108 7.04 16.41 5.46
CA LEU A 108 8.17 16.47 6.38
C LEU A 108 8.50 17.93 6.77
N GLU A 109 8.43 18.87 5.81
CA GLU A 109 8.59 20.30 6.09
C GLU A 109 7.48 20.83 7.00
N ALA A 110 6.22 20.43 6.78
CA ALA A 110 5.13 20.79 7.68
C ALA A 110 5.37 20.23 9.09
N ALA A 111 5.78 18.97 9.21
CA ALA A 111 6.11 18.33 10.47
C ALA A 111 7.26 19.06 11.20
N ARG A 112 8.32 19.44 10.48
CA ARG A 112 9.47 20.17 11.01
C ARG A 112 9.09 21.59 11.49
N LEU A 113 8.32 22.33 10.68
CA LEU A 113 8.01 23.75 10.94
C LEU A 113 6.91 23.96 11.97
N PHE A 114 5.91 23.08 12.00
CA PHE A 114 4.71 23.25 12.84
C PHE A 114 4.63 22.22 13.97
N GLY A 115 5.56 21.27 14.00
CA GLY A 115 5.62 20.23 15.02
C GLY A 115 4.71 19.03 14.73
N VAL A 116 5.12 17.89 15.26
CA VAL A 116 4.37 16.64 15.32
C VAL A 116 5.03 15.75 16.38
N ASN A 117 4.28 14.89 17.05
CA ASN A 117 4.86 13.95 18.02
C ASN A 117 5.40 12.69 17.35
N LYS A 118 4.75 12.23 16.26
CA LYS A 118 5.18 11.08 15.46
C LYS A 118 4.79 11.25 13.99
N PHE A 119 5.70 10.92 13.09
CA PHE A 119 5.48 10.87 11.64
C PHE A 119 5.77 9.45 11.15
N ILE A 120 4.72 8.69 10.81
CA ILE A 120 4.83 7.32 10.33
C ILE A 120 4.77 7.35 8.81
N HIS A 121 5.91 7.05 8.16
CA HIS A 121 6.02 6.94 6.72
C HIS A 121 5.79 5.49 6.28
N ILE A 122 4.75 5.26 5.49
CA ILE A 122 4.39 3.94 4.97
C ILE A 122 5.10 3.73 3.63
N SER A 123 6.08 2.83 3.63
CA SER A 123 6.91 2.43 2.49
C SER A 123 6.58 1.01 2.02
N THR A 124 7.47 0.40 1.27
CA THR A 124 7.30 -0.88 0.60
C THR A 124 8.59 -1.70 0.63
N ASP A 125 8.48 -3.02 0.58
CA ASP A 125 9.59 -3.96 0.40
C ASP A 125 10.24 -3.86 -1.00
N GLU A 126 9.54 -3.29 -1.98
CA GLU A 126 10.06 -3.08 -3.34
C GLU A 126 11.30 -2.16 -3.37
N VAL A 127 11.58 -1.41 -2.30
CA VAL A 127 12.80 -0.60 -2.17
C VAL A 127 14.07 -1.44 -2.09
N TYR A 128 13.96 -2.70 -1.67
CA TYR A 128 15.09 -3.65 -1.61
C TYR A 128 15.42 -4.28 -2.96
N GLY A 129 14.50 -4.21 -3.94
CA GLY A 129 14.64 -4.89 -5.23
C GLY A 129 14.45 -6.40 -5.14
N SER A 130 14.92 -7.12 -6.15
CA SER A 130 14.79 -8.57 -6.23
C SER A 130 15.77 -9.27 -5.29
N ILE A 131 15.26 -10.10 -4.39
CA ILE A 131 16.04 -10.84 -3.39
C ILE A 131 16.23 -12.29 -3.82
N SER A 132 17.48 -12.73 -3.93
CA SER A 132 17.81 -14.10 -4.29
C SER A 132 17.45 -15.09 -3.19
N TYR A 133 16.99 -16.29 -3.55
CA TYR A 133 16.82 -17.37 -2.59
C TYR A 133 18.18 -17.87 -2.09
N PRO A 134 18.35 -18.18 -0.81
CA PRO A 134 17.38 -18.19 0.30
C PRO A 134 17.31 -16.89 1.12
N GLU A 135 17.95 -15.81 0.69
CA GLU A 135 18.06 -14.57 1.44
C GLU A 135 16.70 -13.92 1.71
N LYS A 136 16.66 -13.13 2.81
CA LYS A 136 15.56 -12.23 3.15
C LYS A 136 16.14 -10.87 3.52
N ALA A 137 15.53 -9.80 3.04
CA ALA A 137 15.97 -8.45 3.37
C ALA A 137 15.49 -8.05 4.78
N ASP A 138 16.42 -7.77 5.68
CA ASP A 138 16.15 -7.08 6.93
C ASP A 138 16.11 -5.56 6.73
N GLU A 139 15.87 -4.78 7.78
CA GLU A 139 15.77 -3.32 7.69
C GLU A 139 17.09 -2.62 7.35
N ASN A 140 18.23 -3.30 7.50
CA ASN A 140 19.57 -2.81 7.16
C ASN A 140 20.02 -3.21 5.75
N PHE A 141 19.23 -4.03 5.05
CA PHE A 141 19.54 -4.45 3.69
C PHE A 141 19.67 -3.25 2.75
N LEU A 142 20.59 -3.32 1.80
CA LEU A 142 20.82 -2.24 0.83
C LEU A 142 19.60 -2.01 -0.03
N LEU A 143 19.25 -0.74 -0.27
CA LEU A 143 18.20 -0.37 -1.19
C LEU A 143 18.70 -0.54 -2.62
N HIS A 144 17.97 -1.32 -3.41
CA HIS A 144 18.27 -1.61 -4.81
C HIS A 144 17.01 -1.57 -5.69
N PRO A 145 16.28 -0.43 -5.71
CA PRO A 145 15.01 -0.31 -6.42
C PRO A 145 15.18 -0.47 -7.93
N SER A 146 14.29 -1.22 -8.57
CA SER A 146 14.34 -1.57 -10.00
C SER A 146 13.39 -0.77 -10.88
N SER A 147 12.37 -0.12 -10.30
CA SER A 147 11.34 0.63 -11.03
C SER A 147 11.28 2.10 -10.60
N PRO A 148 10.70 3.02 -11.41
CA PRO A 148 10.49 4.41 -10.99
C PRO A 148 9.64 4.52 -9.71
N TYR A 149 8.67 3.61 -9.52
CA TYR A 149 7.89 3.53 -8.27
C TYR A 149 8.80 3.19 -7.08
N SER A 150 9.51 2.07 -7.13
CA SER A 150 10.36 1.65 -6.00
C SER A 150 11.49 2.65 -5.72
N ALA A 151 12.06 3.28 -6.77
CA ALA A 151 13.05 4.34 -6.63
C ALA A 151 12.47 5.59 -5.94
N SER A 152 11.24 6.00 -6.28
CA SER A 152 10.57 7.13 -5.63
C SER A 152 10.26 6.84 -4.15
N LYS A 153 9.90 5.60 -3.80
CA LYS A 153 9.68 5.18 -2.41
C LYS A 153 10.99 5.10 -1.62
N ALA A 154 12.06 4.56 -2.21
CA ALA A 154 13.40 4.58 -1.59
C ALA A 154 13.88 6.01 -1.34
N SER A 155 13.63 6.94 -2.28
CA SER A 155 13.96 8.36 -2.11
C SER A 155 13.19 8.98 -0.95
N SER A 156 11.90 8.69 -0.79
CA SER A 156 11.09 9.19 0.33
C SER A 156 11.50 8.59 1.68
N ASP A 157 11.94 7.33 1.72
CA ASP A 157 12.55 6.71 2.91
C ASP A 157 13.82 7.47 3.34
N LEU A 158 14.73 7.70 2.40
CA LEU A 158 15.99 8.41 2.66
C LEU A 158 15.76 9.86 3.09
N LEU A 159 14.78 10.57 2.48
CA LEU A 159 14.37 11.89 2.92
C LEU A 159 13.86 11.84 4.36
N SER A 160 12.97 10.92 4.69
CA SER A 160 12.41 10.78 6.03
C SER A 160 13.50 10.54 7.09
N LEU A 161 14.45 9.65 6.82
CA LEU A 161 15.59 9.40 7.70
C LEU A 161 16.53 10.62 7.81
N SER A 162 16.73 11.36 6.73
CA SER A 162 17.54 12.59 6.76
C SER A 162 16.91 13.67 7.64
N TYR A 163 15.58 13.81 7.60
CA TYR A 163 14.85 14.74 8.47
C TYR A 163 14.96 14.37 9.95
N PHE A 164 14.91 13.08 10.26
CA PHE A 164 15.18 12.61 11.62
C PHE A 164 16.61 12.98 12.06
N LYS A 165 17.61 12.63 11.26
CA LYS A 165 19.02 12.82 11.61
C LYS A 165 19.41 14.31 11.67
N THR A 166 18.86 15.14 10.77
CA THR A 166 19.28 16.55 10.64
C THR A 166 18.47 17.46 11.54
N TYR A 167 17.17 17.24 11.63
CA TYR A 167 16.25 18.16 12.30
C TYR A 167 15.56 17.57 13.53
N GLY A 168 15.78 16.30 13.84
CA GLY A 168 15.11 15.61 14.96
C GLY A 168 13.62 15.36 14.71
N THR A 169 13.14 15.46 13.46
CA THR A 169 11.74 15.15 13.14
C THR A 169 11.43 13.70 13.53
N PRO A 170 10.39 13.45 14.34
CA PRO A 170 10.16 12.13 14.96
C PRO A 170 9.57 11.11 13.98
N VAL A 171 10.37 10.66 13.03
CA VAL A 171 9.99 9.73 11.95
C VAL A 171 10.09 8.28 12.38
N LEU A 172 9.12 7.47 11.95
CA LEU A 172 9.18 6.00 11.88
C LEU A 172 8.85 5.58 10.45
N ILE A 173 9.45 4.50 9.98
CA ILE A 173 9.18 3.97 8.64
C ILE A 173 8.68 2.54 8.75
N THR A 174 7.63 2.19 8.00
CA THR A 174 7.22 0.80 7.78
C THR A 174 7.49 0.42 6.33
N ARG A 175 8.15 -0.71 6.09
CA ARG A 175 8.31 -1.31 4.75
C ARG A 175 7.44 -2.53 4.67
N SER A 176 6.28 -2.36 4.05
CA SER A 176 5.29 -3.43 3.96
C SER A 176 5.45 -4.25 2.69
N SER A 177 5.27 -5.55 2.80
CA SER A 177 5.18 -6.46 1.66
C SER A 177 3.87 -6.27 0.88
N ASN A 178 3.68 -7.08 -0.18
CA ASN A 178 2.50 -6.96 -1.03
C ASN A 178 1.21 -7.19 -0.23
N ASN A 179 0.44 -6.13 -0.06
CA ASN A 179 -0.85 -6.18 0.60
C ASN A 179 -1.94 -6.70 -0.34
N TYR A 180 -2.89 -7.46 0.21
CA TYR A 180 -4.12 -7.87 -0.47
C TYR A 180 -5.30 -7.82 0.51
N GLY A 181 -6.53 -7.71 -0.01
CA GLY A 181 -7.72 -7.66 0.82
C GLY A 181 -8.85 -6.83 0.23
N PRO A 182 -9.91 -6.59 1.02
CA PRO A 182 -11.05 -5.75 0.66
C PRO A 182 -10.65 -4.35 0.18
N ARG A 183 -11.34 -3.80 -0.82
CA ARG A 183 -11.14 -2.44 -1.38
C ARG A 183 -9.82 -2.21 -2.11
N GLN A 184 -9.05 -3.26 -2.43
CA GLN A 184 -7.90 -3.11 -3.32
C GLN A 184 -8.37 -2.84 -4.74
N THR A 185 -7.80 -1.78 -5.35
CA THR A 185 -8.16 -1.35 -6.71
C THR A 185 -7.94 -2.47 -7.73
N PRO A 186 -8.90 -2.78 -8.62
CA PRO A 186 -8.85 -3.92 -9.54
C PRO A 186 -7.89 -3.74 -10.73
N GLU A 187 -6.86 -2.93 -10.59
CA GLU A 187 -5.65 -2.89 -11.42
C GLU A 187 -4.51 -3.73 -10.84
N LYS A 188 -4.61 -4.09 -9.55
CA LYS A 188 -3.65 -4.97 -8.89
C LYS A 188 -4.01 -6.43 -9.14
N PHE A 189 -3.01 -7.31 -9.09
CA PHE A 189 -3.09 -8.69 -9.55
C PHE A 189 -4.28 -9.49 -8.97
N ILE A 190 -4.40 -9.59 -7.64
CA ILE A 190 -5.46 -10.41 -7.01
C ILE A 190 -6.86 -9.87 -7.35
N PRO A 191 -7.19 -8.58 -7.14
CA PRO A 191 -8.53 -8.09 -7.47
C PRO A 191 -8.83 -8.07 -8.97
N LEU A 192 -7.81 -7.89 -9.85
CA LEU A 192 -7.99 -8.03 -11.30
C LEU A 192 -8.35 -9.46 -11.67
N ALA A 193 -7.64 -10.45 -11.11
CA ALA A 193 -7.93 -11.86 -11.37
C ALA A 193 -9.35 -12.22 -10.90
N ILE A 194 -9.75 -11.77 -9.71
CA ILE A 194 -11.12 -11.97 -9.19
C ILE A 194 -12.16 -11.34 -10.12
N TYR A 195 -11.98 -10.06 -10.50
CA TYR A 195 -12.89 -9.38 -11.42
C TYR A 195 -13.04 -10.11 -12.75
N ASN A 196 -11.92 -10.54 -13.32
CA ASN A 196 -11.91 -11.23 -14.61
C ASN A 196 -12.62 -12.59 -14.51
N LEU A 197 -12.33 -13.38 -13.47
CA LEU A 197 -12.97 -14.68 -13.26
C LEU A 197 -14.48 -14.58 -13.00
N LEU A 198 -14.93 -13.57 -12.26
CA LEU A 198 -16.36 -13.32 -12.04
C LEU A 198 -17.10 -12.99 -13.35
N ASN A 199 -16.38 -12.47 -14.35
CA ASN A 199 -16.92 -12.09 -15.67
C ASN A 199 -16.50 -13.06 -16.79
N ASP A 200 -16.01 -14.27 -16.48
CA ASP A 200 -15.52 -15.27 -17.44
C ASP A 200 -14.45 -14.73 -18.42
N LYS A 201 -13.65 -13.76 -17.95
CA LYS A 201 -12.57 -13.13 -18.71
C LYS A 201 -11.22 -13.74 -18.37
N PRO A 202 -10.24 -13.71 -19.29
CA PRO A 202 -8.90 -14.24 -19.02
C PRO A 202 -8.16 -13.45 -17.94
N ILE A 203 -7.38 -14.18 -17.10
CA ILE A 203 -6.42 -13.60 -16.14
C ILE A 203 -5.09 -13.39 -16.88
N PRO A 204 -4.61 -12.15 -17.04
CA PRO A 204 -3.29 -11.90 -17.62
C PRO A 204 -2.19 -12.24 -16.62
N ILE A 205 -1.30 -13.15 -16.97
CA ILE A 205 -0.11 -13.53 -16.19
C ILE A 205 1.13 -13.01 -16.92
N TYR A 206 1.88 -12.14 -16.29
CA TYR A 206 3.13 -11.61 -16.82
C TYR A 206 4.22 -12.67 -16.91
N GLY A 207 4.90 -12.76 -18.09
CA GLY A 207 6.02 -13.65 -18.33
C GLY A 207 5.63 -15.11 -18.11
N ASP A 208 6.34 -15.81 -17.22
CA ASP A 208 6.11 -17.22 -16.86
C ASP A 208 5.27 -17.40 -15.59
N GLY A 209 4.86 -16.30 -14.95
CA GLY A 209 4.05 -16.32 -13.73
C GLY A 209 4.78 -16.80 -12.46
N GLN A 210 6.10 -16.99 -12.53
CA GLN A 210 6.91 -17.50 -11.42
C GLN A 210 7.43 -16.39 -10.49
N GLN A 211 6.90 -15.18 -10.60
CA GLN A 211 7.24 -14.10 -9.67
C GLN A 211 6.65 -14.43 -8.30
N ILE A 212 7.52 -14.31 -7.27
CA ILE A 212 7.20 -14.59 -5.88
C ILE A 212 7.01 -13.29 -5.11
N ARG A 213 5.98 -13.23 -4.27
CA ARG A 213 5.69 -12.09 -3.39
C ARG A 213 5.43 -12.59 -1.98
N ASN A 214 5.88 -11.80 -1.01
CA ASN A 214 5.50 -11.98 0.39
C ASN A 214 4.14 -11.29 0.62
N TRP A 215 3.06 -12.07 0.67
CA TRP A 215 1.70 -11.52 0.75
C TRP A 215 1.24 -11.32 2.19
N ILE A 216 0.72 -10.12 2.50
CA ILE A 216 0.13 -9.82 3.81
C ILE A 216 -1.31 -9.35 3.67
N PHE A 217 -2.20 -9.88 4.52
CA PHE A 217 -3.58 -9.43 4.57
C PHE A 217 -3.65 -7.99 5.10
N VAL A 218 -4.45 -7.14 4.47
CA VAL A 218 -4.45 -5.70 4.71
C VAL A 218 -4.77 -5.32 6.16
N GLU A 219 -5.64 -6.06 6.85
CA GLU A 219 -5.97 -5.77 8.25
C GLU A 219 -4.79 -6.06 9.18
N ASP A 220 -4.02 -7.13 8.93
CA ASP A 220 -2.79 -7.43 9.68
C ASP A 220 -1.73 -6.32 9.47
N ASN A 221 -1.62 -5.80 8.24
CA ASN A 221 -0.75 -4.66 7.97
C ASN A 221 -1.22 -3.40 8.70
N CYS A 222 -2.53 -3.13 8.74
CA CYS A 222 -3.09 -2.01 9.49
C CYS A 222 -2.78 -2.11 10.99
N GLU A 223 -2.91 -3.30 11.57
CA GLU A 223 -2.52 -3.57 12.95
C GLU A 223 -1.03 -3.29 13.17
N ALA A 224 -0.16 -3.79 12.29
CA ALA A 224 1.28 -3.57 12.37
C ALA A 224 1.66 -2.09 12.32
N ILE A 225 1.09 -1.33 11.36
CA ILE A 225 1.30 0.12 11.25
C ILE A 225 0.92 0.83 12.55
N LEU A 226 -0.22 0.47 13.14
CA LEU A 226 -0.65 1.05 14.42
C LEU A 226 0.30 0.67 15.56
N GLN A 227 0.75 -0.59 15.65
CA GLN A 227 1.71 -1.03 16.64
C GLN A 227 3.05 -0.28 16.52
N VAL A 228 3.55 -0.07 15.31
CA VAL A 228 4.75 0.74 15.06
C VAL A 228 4.52 2.19 15.53
N ALA A 229 3.37 2.77 15.25
CA ALA A 229 3.06 4.15 15.69
C ALA A 229 2.99 4.27 17.23
N LEU A 230 2.43 3.28 17.93
CA LEU A 230 2.27 3.33 19.37
C LEU A 230 3.58 3.01 20.12
N ASN A 231 4.29 1.97 19.70
CA ASN A 231 5.35 1.33 20.46
C ASN A 231 6.72 1.34 19.76
N GLY A 232 6.80 1.70 18.47
CA GLY A 232 8.04 1.75 17.72
C GLY A 232 9.00 2.84 18.20
N ARG A 233 10.30 2.61 18.01
CA ARG A 233 11.36 3.57 18.34
C ARG A 233 11.49 4.61 17.21
N ILE A 234 11.45 5.88 17.57
CA ILE A 234 11.63 6.99 16.63
C ILE A 234 12.99 6.87 15.93
N GLY A 235 13.02 7.10 14.62
CA GLY A 235 14.18 6.96 13.77
C GLY A 235 14.39 5.57 13.18
N GLU A 236 13.55 4.59 13.57
CA GLU A 236 13.68 3.19 13.15
C GLU A 236 12.78 2.83 11.97
N ILE A 237 13.20 1.79 11.26
CA ILE A 237 12.46 1.13 10.18
C ILE A 237 11.94 -0.20 10.72
N TYR A 238 10.76 -0.60 10.30
CA TYR A 238 10.15 -1.90 10.60
C TYR A 238 9.61 -2.54 9.32
N ASN A 239 10.11 -3.74 9.00
CA ASN A 239 9.54 -4.57 7.95
C ASN A 239 8.23 -5.20 8.43
N ILE A 240 7.21 -5.18 7.56
CA ILE A 240 5.89 -5.75 7.82
C ILE A 240 5.53 -6.71 6.68
N GLY A 241 5.44 -7.99 6.96
CA GLY A 241 5.14 -9.00 5.95
C GLY A 241 4.70 -10.32 6.54
N SER A 242 4.47 -11.29 5.67
CA SER A 242 4.10 -12.63 6.07
C SER A 242 5.29 -13.37 6.67
N SER A 243 5.03 -14.05 7.77
CA SER A 243 5.94 -15.00 8.41
C SER A 243 5.72 -16.44 7.94
N GLU A 244 4.81 -16.68 6.99
CA GLU A 244 4.57 -18.01 6.46
C GLU A 244 5.81 -18.55 5.74
N PRO A 245 6.15 -19.83 5.95
CA PRO A 245 7.34 -20.42 5.36
C PRO A 245 7.20 -20.70 3.86
N LYS A 246 5.96 -20.83 3.38
CA LYS A 246 5.68 -21.13 1.96
C LYS A 246 5.61 -19.84 1.15
N GLU A 247 6.51 -19.73 0.20
CA GLU A 247 6.44 -18.70 -0.84
C GLU A 247 5.45 -19.12 -1.93
N VAL A 248 4.69 -18.18 -2.47
CA VAL A 248 3.63 -18.44 -3.44
C VAL A 248 3.89 -17.62 -4.71
N THR A 249 3.85 -18.29 -5.86
CA THR A 249 4.00 -17.64 -7.17
C THR A 249 2.69 -17.01 -7.64
N ASN A 250 2.77 -16.05 -8.56
CA ASN A 250 1.58 -15.47 -9.17
C ASN A 250 0.73 -16.52 -9.90
N LEU A 251 1.37 -17.50 -10.53
CA LEU A 251 0.67 -18.60 -11.21
C LEU A 251 -0.10 -19.50 -10.22
N GLU A 252 0.50 -19.83 -9.06
CA GLU A 252 -0.20 -20.59 -8.01
C GLU A 252 -1.42 -19.84 -7.48
N ILE A 253 -1.32 -18.52 -7.30
CA ILE A 253 -2.45 -17.69 -6.89
C ILE A 253 -3.56 -17.69 -7.95
N ALA A 254 -3.22 -17.53 -9.23
CA ALA A 254 -4.20 -17.58 -10.32
C ALA A 254 -4.95 -18.91 -10.36
N LYS A 255 -4.23 -20.04 -10.26
CA LYS A 255 -4.83 -21.40 -10.18
C LYS A 255 -5.73 -21.55 -8.96
N LYS A 256 -5.29 -21.05 -7.81
CA LYS A 256 -6.07 -21.07 -6.58
C LYS A 256 -7.37 -20.30 -6.71
N LEU A 257 -7.33 -19.10 -7.33
CA LEU A 257 -8.53 -18.31 -7.58
C LEU A 257 -9.49 -19.01 -8.57
N CYS A 258 -8.97 -19.65 -9.62
CA CYS A 258 -9.79 -20.47 -10.51
C CYS A 258 -10.50 -21.60 -9.73
N TYR A 259 -9.78 -22.33 -8.89
CA TYR A 259 -10.34 -23.38 -8.05
C TYR A 259 -11.44 -22.88 -7.11
N LEU A 260 -11.16 -21.78 -6.36
CA LEU A 260 -12.11 -21.20 -5.41
C LEU A 260 -13.40 -20.68 -6.06
N LEU A 261 -13.32 -20.22 -7.30
CA LEU A 261 -14.46 -19.70 -8.07
C LEU A 261 -15.11 -20.75 -8.99
N GLY A 262 -14.63 -22.01 -9.00
CA GLY A 262 -15.13 -23.04 -9.90
C GLY A 262 -14.91 -22.72 -11.38
N LYS A 263 -13.83 -22.01 -11.72
CA LYS A 263 -13.49 -21.59 -13.07
C LYS A 263 -12.36 -22.44 -13.65
N SER A 264 -12.36 -22.57 -14.99
CA SER A 264 -11.30 -23.32 -15.69
C SER A 264 -9.97 -22.59 -15.66
N GLU A 265 -8.86 -23.33 -15.46
CA GLU A 265 -7.49 -22.80 -15.62
C GLU A 265 -7.20 -22.34 -17.06
N SER A 266 -8.03 -22.73 -18.05
CA SER A 266 -7.93 -22.22 -19.43
C SER A 266 -8.12 -20.70 -19.55
N LEU A 267 -8.66 -20.07 -18.51
CA LEU A 267 -8.75 -18.60 -18.42
C LEU A 267 -7.41 -17.96 -18.03
N ILE A 268 -6.41 -18.72 -17.57
CA ILE A 268 -5.07 -18.18 -17.33
C ILE A 268 -4.37 -17.95 -18.68
N LYS A 269 -3.98 -16.70 -18.96
CA LYS A 269 -3.31 -16.31 -20.20
C LYS A 269 -1.98 -15.64 -19.92
N PHE A 270 -0.91 -16.21 -20.43
CA PHE A 270 0.41 -15.60 -20.33
C PHE A 270 0.50 -14.42 -21.31
N VAL A 271 0.99 -13.30 -20.80
CA VAL A 271 1.21 -12.07 -21.59
C VAL A 271 2.68 -11.65 -21.51
N LYS A 272 3.10 -10.74 -22.39
CA LYS A 272 4.46 -10.21 -22.37
C LYS A 272 4.78 -9.61 -21.00
N ASP A 273 5.96 -9.95 -20.48
CA ASP A 273 6.40 -9.42 -19.18
C ASP A 273 6.68 -7.91 -19.27
N ARG A 274 6.56 -7.23 -18.12
CA ARG A 274 6.88 -5.81 -18.01
C ARG A 274 8.38 -5.61 -17.83
N PRO A 275 8.94 -4.45 -18.24
CA PRO A 275 10.30 -4.08 -17.88
C PRO A 275 10.50 -4.07 -16.35
N ALA A 276 11.70 -4.40 -15.89
CA ALA A 276 12.10 -4.35 -14.48
C ALA A 276 11.11 -5.11 -13.55
N HIS A 277 10.69 -6.30 -13.96
CA HIS A 277 9.81 -7.14 -13.15
C HIS A 277 10.62 -8.00 -12.19
N ASP A 278 10.80 -7.55 -10.98
CA ASP A 278 11.52 -8.28 -9.94
C ASP A 278 10.98 -9.69 -9.74
N ARG A 279 11.91 -10.64 -9.65
CA ARG A 279 11.56 -12.07 -9.57
C ARG A 279 11.00 -12.46 -8.21
N ARG A 280 11.59 -11.95 -7.13
CA ARG A 280 11.22 -12.36 -5.78
C ARG A 280 11.38 -11.20 -4.79
N TYR A 281 10.32 -10.95 -4.03
CA TYR A 281 10.37 -10.11 -2.84
C TYR A 281 10.25 -10.99 -1.60
N SER A 282 11.20 -10.84 -0.68
CA SER A 282 11.22 -11.59 0.57
C SER A 282 11.88 -10.75 1.66
N ILE A 283 11.17 -10.50 2.74
CA ILE A 283 11.64 -9.66 3.85
C ILE A 283 11.68 -10.44 5.15
N ASP A 284 12.61 -10.06 6.02
CA ASP A 284 12.69 -10.53 7.40
C ASP A 284 11.90 -9.58 8.32
N CYS A 285 10.91 -10.11 9.02
CA CYS A 285 10.06 -9.37 9.95
C CYS A 285 10.43 -9.65 11.42
N SER A 286 11.59 -10.25 11.69
CA SER A 286 12.02 -10.61 13.04
C SER A 286 12.07 -9.42 14.01
N LYS A 287 12.40 -8.22 13.50
CA LYS A 287 12.50 -7.01 14.33
C LYS A 287 11.17 -6.61 14.92
N ILE A 288 10.13 -6.48 14.11
CA ILE A 288 8.79 -6.10 14.59
C ILE A 288 8.23 -7.14 15.57
N ILE A 289 8.52 -8.43 15.34
CA ILE A 289 8.12 -9.51 16.24
C ILE A 289 8.82 -9.38 17.59
N LYS A 290 10.14 -9.21 17.59
CA LYS A 290 10.95 -9.15 18.81
C LYS A 290 10.72 -7.88 19.61
N GLU A 291 10.63 -6.73 18.96
CA GLU A 291 10.56 -5.44 19.62
C GLU A 291 9.12 -5.04 20.00
N LEU A 292 8.14 -5.38 19.16
CA LEU A 292 6.76 -4.90 19.32
C LEU A 292 5.76 -6.04 19.61
N GLY A 293 6.17 -7.29 19.59
CA GLY A 293 5.31 -8.46 19.85
C GLY A 293 4.23 -8.66 18.76
N TRP A 294 4.36 -7.99 17.61
CA TRP A 294 3.41 -8.16 16.52
C TRP A 294 3.78 -9.36 15.66
N SER A 295 2.76 -10.14 15.27
CA SER A 295 2.89 -11.18 14.26
C SER A 295 1.61 -11.27 13.42
N GLN A 296 1.76 -11.68 12.16
CA GLN A 296 0.63 -11.96 11.27
C GLN A 296 -0.37 -12.92 11.92
N ARG A 297 -1.67 -12.59 11.82
CA ARG A 297 -2.77 -13.40 12.37
C ARG A 297 -3.58 -14.11 11.31
N THR A 298 -3.59 -13.57 10.09
CA THR A 298 -4.42 -14.07 9.00
C THR A 298 -3.55 -14.85 8.01
N PRO A 299 -3.61 -16.19 7.99
CA PRO A 299 -2.93 -17.01 6.98
C PRO A 299 -3.39 -16.61 5.58
N PHE A 300 -2.49 -16.73 4.58
CA PHE A 300 -2.74 -16.33 3.20
C PHE A 300 -4.04 -16.93 2.64
N GLU A 301 -4.27 -18.21 2.85
CA GLU A 301 -5.46 -18.92 2.36
C GLU A 301 -6.76 -18.33 2.94
N LYS A 302 -6.76 -18.04 4.24
CA LYS A 302 -7.92 -17.43 4.92
C LYS A 302 -8.16 -16.00 4.44
N GLY A 303 -7.09 -15.20 4.32
CA GLY A 303 -7.20 -13.84 3.83
C GLY A 303 -7.70 -13.78 2.38
N LEU A 304 -7.25 -14.74 1.53
CA LEU A 304 -7.70 -14.84 0.14
C LEU A 304 -9.21 -15.16 0.08
N GLN A 305 -9.68 -16.06 0.94
CA GLN A 305 -11.12 -16.39 1.04
C GLN A 305 -11.94 -15.17 1.46
N ILE A 306 -11.52 -14.46 2.52
CA ILE A 306 -12.17 -13.22 2.99
C ILE A 306 -12.19 -12.16 1.86
N THR A 307 -11.08 -12.05 1.13
CA THR A 307 -10.97 -11.12 0.00
C THR A 307 -11.98 -11.45 -1.09
N LEU A 308 -12.06 -12.72 -1.47
CA LEU A 308 -12.98 -13.19 -2.49
C LEU A 308 -14.44 -12.94 -2.09
N GLU A 309 -14.84 -13.34 -0.87
CA GLU A 309 -16.19 -13.14 -0.32
C GLU A 309 -16.56 -11.65 -0.30
N TRP A 310 -15.60 -10.78 0.03
CA TRP A 310 -15.85 -9.34 0.01
C TRP A 310 -16.15 -8.84 -1.41
N TYR A 311 -15.36 -9.23 -2.44
CA TYR A 311 -15.62 -8.80 -3.82
C TYR A 311 -16.93 -9.34 -4.36
N GLN A 312 -17.30 -10.59 -4.05
CA GLN A 312 -18.60 -11.17 -4.42
C GLN A 312 -19.78 -10.41 -3.79
N SER A 313 -19.63 -9.99 -2.53
CA SER A 313 -20.65 -9.23 -1.81
C SER A 313 -20.70 -7.73 -2.20
N ASN A 314 -19.65 -7.22 -2.85
CA ASN A 314 -19.51 -5.81 -3.23
C ASN A 314 -19.29 -5.62 -4.73
N ILE A 315 -20.04 -6.39 -5.55
CA ILE A 315 -19.85 -6.37 -7.01
C ILE A 315 -20.10 -4.98 -7.60
N GLN A 316 -21.06 -4.21 -7.09
CA GLN A 316 -21.34 -2.85 -7.53
C GLN A 316 -20.15 -1.91 -7.30
N TRP A 317 -19.49 -2.03 -6.16
CA TRP A 317 -18.25 -1.29 -5.89
C TRP A 317 -17.16 -1.68 -6.92
N LEU A 318 -16.99 -2.99 -7.15
CA LEU A 318 -15.98 -3.51 -8.07
C LEU A 318 -16.20 -2.99 -9.49
N GLU A 319 -17.44 -3.01 -9.98
CA GLU A 319 -17.81 -2.50 -11.29
C GLU A 319 -17.62 -0.98 -11.41
N ALA A 320 -18.05 -0.22 -10.39
CA ALA A 320 -17.88 1.23 -10.36
C ALA A 320 -16.40 1.64 -10.43
N ILE A 321 -15.53 0.98 -9.66
CA ILE A 321 -14.10 1.26 -9.68
C ILE A 321 -13.47 0.78 -11.00
N ARG A 322 -13.87 -0.39 -11.50
CA ARG A 322 -13.33 -0.95 -12.75
C ARG A 322 -13.62 -0.03 -13.95
N SER A 323 -14.81 0.54 -14.03
CA SER A 323 -15.19 1.46 -15.11
C SER A 323 -14.30 2.72 -15.16
N LYS A 324 -13.85 3.21 -14.02
CA LYS A 324 -12.91 4.36 -13.92
C LYS A 324 -11.51 4.02 -14.45
N LEU A 325 -11.18 2.74 -14.57
CA LEU A 325 -9.86 2.24 -14.99
C LEU A 325 -9.81 1.79 -16.46
N ASP A 326 -10.92 1.83 -17.20
CA ASP A 326 -11.01 1.29 -18.56
C ASP A 326 -9.96 1.86 -19.53
N TYR A 327 -9.69 3.17 -19.44
CA TYR A 327 -8.65 3.80 -20.25
C TYR A 327 -7.27 3.21 -19.97
N PHE A 328 -6.92 3.01 -18.70
CA PHE A 328 -5.66 2.39 -18.29
C PHE A 328 -5.53 0.95 -18.78
N PHE A 329 -6.62 0.17 -18.69
CA PHE A 329 -6.63 -1.22 -19.16
C PHE A 329 -6.45 -1.33 -20.67
N LYS A 330 -7.11 -0.47 -21.46
CA LYS A 330 -6.92 -0.41 -22.91
C LYS A 330 -5.47 -0.16 -23.29
N GLN A 331 -4.82 0.79 -22.62
CA GLN A 331 -3.42 1.09 -22.91
C GLN A 331 -2.44 -0.01 -22.50
N ASN A 332 -2.70 -0.71 -21.39
CA ASN A 332 -1.72 -1.64 -20.81
C ASN A 332 -1.92 -3.10 -21.17
N TYR A 333 -3.14 -3.53 -21.47
CA TYR A 333 -3.45 -4.95 -21.65
C TYR A 333 -4.05 -5.30 -23.00
N GLU A 334 -4.76 -4.40 -23.67
CA GLU A 334 -5.33 -4.68 -24.99
C GLU A 334 -4.32 -4.48 -26.13
N ASN A 335 -3.26 -3.71 -25.90
CA ASN A 335 -2.19 -3.43 -26.89
C ASN A 335 -0.88 -4.21 -26.61
N ARG A 336 -0.89 -5.15 -25.68
CA ARG A 336 0.23 -6.06 -25.36
C ARG A 336 -0.12 -7.51 -25.72
#